data_4dd7b46dbe87122c6faad50ae32a2695
#
_entry.id   4dd7b46dbe87122c6faad50ae32a2695
#
_cell.length_a   1.000
_cell.length_b   1.000
_cell.length_c   1.000
_cell.angle_alpha   90.00
_cell.angle_beta   90.00
_cell.angle_gamma   90.00
#
_symmetry.space_group_name_H-M   'P 1'
#
loop_
_entity.id
_entity.type
_entity.pdbx_description
1 polymer ?
#
loop_
_entity_poly.entity_id
_entity_poly.type
_entity_poly.pdbx_seq_one_letter_code
_entity_poly.pdbx_strand_id
1 'polypeptide(L)'
;MSTPAPWSNPTTPNLADYFAFVGTQIENLLVNLPFATGTVTAGTATTLTDSTQTWATGQWVNYYLDDETAGFVVPVSASTASVLTFATQANAAAADDTYLIVPPIVNTSFQVALSIVNDALSVAGTGTYVLAVYNLALDRLVNYAPDQAGQTYFQRLRAAFHLVSTSVGAVSSASDQGTSASIVNPDWMRNMTMRDIQTLKTPWGREYMGLAQAYGPTVWVSV
;
A
#
# COMPACT_ATOMS: atom_id res chain seq x y z
N MET A 1 -18.45 10.26 -5.97
CA MET A 1 -17.35 9.30 -5.86
C MET A 1 -17.97 7.95 -5.55
N SER A 2 -17.73 6.94 -6.39
CA SER A 2 -18.12 5.57 -6.05
C SER A 2 -17.20 5.08 -4.92
N THR A 3 -17.76 4.42 -3.92
CA THR A 3 -16.97 3.75 -2.89
C THR A 3 -16.31 2.52 -3.51
N PRO A 4 -15.04 2.23 -3.22
CA PRO A 4 -14.41 0.97 -3.60
C PRO A 4 -15.26 -0.21 -3.10
N ALA A 5 -15.15 -1.35 -3.79
CA ALA A 5 -15.74 -2.59 -3.30
C ALA A 5 -15.19 -2.89 -1.89
N PRO A 6 -15.97 -3.54 -1.00
CA PRO A 6 -15.46 -3.93 0.30
C PRO A 6 -14.31 -4.94 0.14
N TRP A 7 -13.32 -4.83 1.02
CA TRP A 7 -12.21 -5.79 1.07
C TRP A 7 -12.72 -7.23 1.23
N SER A 8 -12.28 -8.11 0.31
CA SER A 8 -12.77 -9.48 0.20
C SER A 8 -11.87 -10.55 0.81
N ASN A 9 -10.66 -10.17 1.28
CA ASN A 9 -9.61 -11.10 1.75
C ASN A 9 -9.30 -12.19 0.71
N PRO A 10 -8.75 -11.83 -0.45
CA PRO A 10 -8.49 -12.75 -1.53
C PRO A 10 -7.41 -13.78 -1.16
N THR A 11 -7.26 -14.83 -1.98
CA THR A 11 -6.22 -15.85 -1.82
C THR A 11 -4.84 -15.39 -2.30
N THR A 12 -4.81 -14.37 -3.17
CA THR A 12 -3.58 -13.75 -3.69
C THR A 12 -3.70 -12.23 -3.59
N PRO A 13 -2.62 -11.52 -3.19
CA PRO A 13 -2.66 -10.06 -3.14
C PRO A 13 -2.93 -9.47 -4.52
N ASN A 14 -3.85 -8.49 -4.59
CA ASN A 14 -4.11 -7.70 -5.78
C ASN A 14 -4.28 -6.23 -5.40
N LEU A 15 -4.15 -5.34 -6.39
CA LEU A 15 -4.10 -3.90 -6.15
C LEU A 15 -5.46 -3.33 -5.73
N ALA A 16 -6.55 -3.80 -6.35
CA ALA A 16 -7.91 -3.33 -6.06
C ALA A 16 -8.32 -3.70 -4.63
N ASP A 17 -8.08 -4.94 -4.21
CA ASP A 17 -8.39 -5.38 -2.86
C ASP A 17 -7.47 -4.73 -1.80
N TYR A 18 -6.19 -4.50 -2.13
CA TYR A 18 -5.31 -3.68 -1.29
C TYR A 18 -5.87 -2.26 -1.12
N PHE A 19 -6.34 -1.62 -2.20
CA PHE A 19 -6.92 -0.28 -2.12
C PHE A 19 -8.20 -0.26 -1.28
N ALA A 20 -9.04 -1.27 -1.40
CA ALA A 20 -10.20 -1.46 -0.54
C ALA A 20 -9.80 -1.65 0.94
N PHE A 21 -8.78 -2.48 1.23
CA PHE A 21 -8.22 -2.65 2.56
C PHE A 21 -7.74 -1.30 3.14
N VAL A 22 -6.98 -0.51 2.38
CA VAL A 22 -6.52 0.83 2.78
C VAL A 22 -7.70 1.71 3.24
N GLY A 23 -8.82 1.68 2.52
CA GLY A 23 -10.03 2.43 2.86
C GLY A 23 -10.69 2.02 4.16
N THR A 24 -10.51 0.77 4.59
CA THR A 24 -11.07 0.27 5.86
C THR A 24 -10.20 0.57 7.08
N GLN A 25 -8.89 0.80 6.87
CA GLN A 25 -7.92 0.91 7.96
C GLN A 25 -7.75 2.34 8.48
N ILE A 26 -7.90 3.33 7.63
CA ILE A 26 -7.68 4.74 7.99
C ILE A 26 -8.84 5.58 7.49
N GLU A 27 -9.55 6.19 8.44
CA GLU A 27 -10.64 7.09 8.10
C GLU A 27 -10.14 8.26 7.23
N ASN A 28 -10.92 8.60 6.21
CA ASN A 28 -10.64 9.68 5.26
C ASN A 28 -9.35 9.51 4.42
N LEU A 29 -8.66 8.36 4.44
CA LEU A 29 -7.47 8.18 3.63
C LEU A 29 -7.80 8.26 2.12
N LEU A 30 -8.85 7.59 1.69
CA LEU A 30 -9.27 7.59 0.28
C LEU A 30 -9.71 8.97 -0.22
N VAL A 31 -10.25 9.83 0.66
CA VAL A 31 -10.59 11.22 0.29
C VAL A 31 -9.34 12.03 -0.04
N ASN A 32 -8.19 11.65 0.52
CA ASN A 32 -6.91 12.32 0.33
C ASN A 32 -6.02 11.66 -0.74
N LEU A 33 -6.53 10.61 -1.39
CA LEU A 33 -5.90 9.93 -2.53
C LEU A 33 -6.82 10.07 -3.74
N PRO A 34 -6.45 10.79 -4.79
CA PRO A 34 -7.28 10.90 -5.99
C PRO A 34 -7.36 9.53 -6.67
N PHE A 35 -8.57 9.05 -6.89
CA PHE A 35 -8.85 7.78 -7.56
C PHE A 35 -10.14 7.84 -8.37
N ALA A 36 -10.34 6.88 -9.25
CA ALA A 36 -11.61 6.66 -9.93
C ALA A 36 -11.86 5.15 -10.08
N THR A 37 -13.13 4.79 -10.07
CA THR A 37 -13.60 3.44 -10.38
C THR A 37 -14.75 3.53 -11.37
N GLY A 38 -14.96 2.51 -12.16
CA GLY A 38 -16.06 2.45 -13.10
C GLY A 38 -16.14 1.12 -13.84
N THR A 39 -16.95 1.12 -14.88
CA THR A 39 -17.15 -0.02 -15.78
C THR A 39 -16.78 0.41 -17.19
N VAL A 40 -16.01 -0.40 -17.86
CA VAL A 40 -15.59 -0.17 -19.25
C VAL A 40 -16.80 -0.24 -20.16
N THR A 41 -16.97 0.74 -21.04
CA THR A 41 -18.03 0.71 -22.08
C THR A 41 -17.51 0.20 -23.42
N ALA A 42 -16.20 0.39 -23.68
CA ALA A 42 -15.48 -0.17 -24.82
C ALA A 42 -13.98 -0.15 -24.55
N GLY A 43 -13.23 -1.07 -25.13
CA GLY A 43 -11.78 -1.08 -24.93
C GLY A 43 -11.03 -1.83 -26.03
N THR A 44 -9.73 -1.76 -25.94
CA THR A 44 -8.77 -2.45 -26.80
C THR A 44 -7.56 -2.88 -25.96
N ALA A 45 -6.54 -3.47 -26.59
CA ALA A 45 -5.29 -3.77 -25.92
C ALA A 45 -4.47 -2.52 -25.47
N THR A 46 -4.86 -1.32 -25.91
CA THR A 46 -4.15 -0.06 -25.62
C THR A 46 -5.02 1.06 -25.09
N THR A 47 -6.33 0.88 -25.07
CA THR A 47 -7.29 1.89 -24.63
C THR A 47 -8.41 1.30 -23.80
N LEU A 48 -8.88 2.06 -22.81
CA LEU A 48 -10.09 1.81 -22.05
C LEU A 48 -11.00 3.02 -22.20
N THR A 49 -12.26 2.80 -22.53
CA THR A 49 -13.28 3.83 -22.65
C THR A 49 -14.40 3.59 -21.63
N ASP A 50 -14.71 4.64 -20.87
CA ASP A 50 -15.90 4.69 -20.03
C ASP A 50 -16.70 5.96 -20.40
N SER A 51 -17.72 5.80 -21.20
CA SER A 51 -18.56 6.89 -21.72
C SER A 51 -19.40 7.59 -20.65
N THR A 52 -19.47 7.04 -19.45
CA THR A 52 -20.18 7.66 -18.31
C THR A 52 -19.36 8.72 -17.59
N GLN A 53 -18.04 8.75 -17.86
CA GLN A 53 -17.12 9.68 -17.22
C GLN A 53 -16.99 11.01 -17.99
N THR A 54 -16.55 12.03 -17.23
CA THR A 54 -16.29 13.37 -17.77
C THR A 54 -14.99 13.93 -17.18
N TRP A 55 -13.90 13.19 -17.33
CA TRP A 55 -12.59 13.58 -16.79
C TRP A 55 -12.00 14.81 -17.49
N ALA A 56 -11.18 15.56 -16.80
CA ALA A 56 -10.36 16.57 -17.46
C ALA A 56 -9.27 15.90 -18.32
N THR A 57 -8.96 16.50 -19.47
CA THR A 57 -7.87 16.00 -20.33
C THR A 57 -6.55 15.98 -19.56
N GLY A 58 -5.87 14.86 -19.59
CA GLY A 58 -4.62 14.64 -18.88
C GLY A 58 -4.75 14.35 -17.37
N GLN A 59 -5.97 14.28 -16.82
CA GLN A 59 -6.21 14.09 -15.38
C GLN A 59 -5.53 12.87 -14.80
N TRP A 60 -5.52 11.77 -15.56
CA TRP A 60 -5.04 10.47 -15.09
C TRP A 60 -3.65 10.08 -15.65
N VAL A 61 -2.96 11.00 -16.30
CA VAL A 61 -1.61 10.73 -16.80
C VAL A 61 -0.67 10.39 -15.65
N ASN A 62 0.11 9.32 -15.79
CA ASN A 62 0.99 8.73 -14.78
C ASN A 62 0.29 8.04 -13.60
N TYR A 63 -1.04 7.96 -13.57
CA TYR A 63 -1.76 7.11 -12.64
C TYR A 63 -1.71 5.66 -13.11
N TYR A 64 -1.99 4.71 -12.23
CA TYR A 64 -2.09 3.31 -12.57
C TYR A 64 -3.55 2.91 -12.75
N LEU A 65 -3.81 2.30 -13.88
CA LEU A 65 -5.07 1.63 -14.20
C LEU A 65 -4.92 0.17 -13.83
N ASP A 66 -5.82 -0.33 -12.98
CA ASP A 66 -6.04 -1.74 -12.70
C ASP A 66 -7.34 -2.15 -13.38
N ASP A 67 -7.26 -2.99 -14.39
CA ASP A 67 -8.42 -3.67 -14.99
C ASP A 67 -8.54 -5.04 -14.32
N GLU A 68 -9.45 -5.12 -13.36
CA GLU A 68 -9.60 -6.31 -12.52
C GLU A 68 -10.07 -7.52 -13.31
N THR A 69 -10.88 -7.30 -14.33
CA THR A 69 -11.48 -8.37 -15.14
C THR A 69 -10.49 -8.89 -16.17
N ALA A 70 -9.82 -8.00 -16.91
CA ALA A 70 -8.79 -8.36 -17.86
C ALA A 70 -7.46 -8.77 -17.16
N GLY A 71 -7.29 -8.40 -15.89
CA GLY A 71 -6.18 -8.85 -15.03
C GLY A 71 -4.86 -8.17 -15.32
N PHE A 72 -4.84 -6.86 -15.61
CA PHE A 72 -3.60 -6.11 -15.80
C PHE A 72 -3.56 -4.80 -14.99
N VAL A 73 -2.35 -4.42 -14.58
CA VAL A 73 -2.06 -3.12 -13.95
C VAL A 73 -1.05 -2.38 -14.82
N VAL A 74 -1.40 -1.17 -15.28
CA VAL A 74 -0.58 -0.43 -16.26
C VAL A 74 -0.61 1.08 -15.98
N PRO A 75 0.51 1.81 -16.21
CA PRO A 75 0.50 3.26 -16.13
C PRO A 75 -0.27 3.87 -17.32
N VAL A 76 -1.12 4.85 -17.03
CA VAL A 76 -1.85 5.64 -18.02
C VAL A 76 -0.90 6.64 -18.67
N SER A 77 -0.77 6.59 -19.98
CA SER A 77 0.08 7.50 -20.77
C SER A 77 -0.66 8.74 -21.26
N ALA A 78 -1.98 8.64 -21.50
CA ALA A 78 -2.83 9.76 -21.86
C ALA A 78 -4.26 9.55 -21.34
N SER A 79 -4.99 10.63 -21.06
CA SER A 79 -6.40 10.56 -20.73
C SER A 79 -7.18 11.71 -21.36
N THR A 80 -8.40 11.43 -21.79
CA THR A 80 -9.40 12.38 -22.27
C THR A 80 -10.62 12.35 -21.36
N ALA A 81 -11.73 12.94 -21.76
CA ALA A 81 -12.95 12.96 -20.94
C ALA A 81 -13.49 11.57 -20.61
N SER A 82 -13.28 10.57 -21.47
CA SER A 82 -13.82 9.22 -21.29
C SER A 82 -12.88 8.11 -21.72
N VAL A 83 -11.66 8.43 -22.18
CA VAL A 83 -10.70 7.42 -22.71
C VAL A 83 -9.38 7.52 -21.98
N LEU A 84 -8.88 6.37 -21.55
CA LEU A 84 -7.53 6.18 -21.05
C LEU A 84 -6.70 5.47 -22.13
N THR A 85 -5.46 5.88 -22.29
CA THR A 85 -4.48 5.25 -23.19
C THR A 85 -3.30 4.73 -22.39
N PHE A 86 -2.83 3.54 -22.73
CA PHE A 86 -1.75 2.85 -22.03
C PHE A 86 -0.93 1.98 -22.98
N ALA A 87 0.17 1.40 -22.48
CA ALA A 87 0.97 0.47 -23.26
C ALA A 87 0.19 -0.82 -23.58
N THR A 88 0.47 -1.42 -24.74
CA THR A 88 -0.21 -2.65 -25.21
C THR A 88 -0.18 -3.75 -24.15
N GLN A 89 -1.35 -4.28 -23.82
CA GLN A 89 -1.55 -5.40 -22.92
C GLN A 89 -1.85 -6.69 -23.68
N ALA A 90 -1.54 -7.83 -23.05
CA ALA A 90 -1.84 -9.15 -23.64
C ALA A 90 -3.35 -9.41 -23.72
N ASN A 91 -4.08 -8.97 -22.69
CA ASN A 91 -5.54 -8.97 -22.67
C ASN A 91 -6.05 -7.57 -23.01
N ALA A 92 -7.08 -7.51 -23.86
CA ALA A 92 -7.73 -6.24 -24.17
C ALA A 92 -8.75 -5.90 -23.07
N ALA A 93 -8.88 -4.62 -22.73
CA ALA A 93 -10.03 -4.16 -21.98
C ALA A 93 -11.30 -4.38 -22.80
N ALA A 94 -12.35 -4.89 -22.19
CA ALA A 94 -13.61 -5.22 -22.83
C ALA A 94 -14.79 -4.49 -22.16
N ALA A 95 -15.93 -4.40 -22.84
CA ALA A 95 -17.15 -3.88 -22.22
C ALA A 95 -17.52 -4.72 -20.99
N ASP A 96 -18.05 -4.06 -19.99
CA ASP A 96 -18.44 -4.61 -18.68
C ASP A 96 -17.28 -4.99 -17.74
N ASP A 97 -16.01 -4.84 -18.15
CA ASP A 97 -14.89 -4.96 -17.24
C ASP A 97 -14.94 -3.88 -16.16
N THR A 98 -14.55 -4.24 -14.92
CA THR A 98 -14.41 -3.27 -13.82
C THR A 98 -12.99 -2.77 -13.76
N TYR A 99 -12.84 -1.47 -13.47
CA TYR A 99 -11.52 -0.86 -13.36
C TYR A 99 -11.38 0.04 -12.13
N LEU A 100 -10.12 0.20 -11.71
CA LEU A 100 -9.69 1.12 -10.68
C LEU A 100 -8.51 1.94 -11.18
N ILE A 101 -8.55 3.27 -10.96
CA ILE A 101 -7.42 4.17 -11.21
C ILE A 101 -6.89 4.63 -9.86
N VAL A 102 -5.59 4.45 -9.62
CA VAL A 102 -4.94 4.83 -8.36
C VAL A 102 -3.69 5.68 -8.59
N PRO A 103 -3.31 6.52 -7.60
CA PRO A 103 -2.05 7.26 -7.66
C PRO A 103 -0.84 6.32 -7.71
N PRO A 104 0.28 6.74 -8.33
CA PRO A 104 1.51 5.95 -8.42
C PRO A 104 2.01 5.44 -7.08
N ILE A 105 1.86 6.23 -6.03
CA ILE A 105 2.33 5.87 -4.68
C ILE A 105 1.59 4.66 -4.10
N VAL A 106 0.31 4.48 -4.44
CA VAL A 106 -0.48 3.31 -4.00
C VAL A 106 0.06 2.05 -4.65
N ASN A 107 0.21 2.05 -5.98
CA ASN A 107 0.80 0.91 -6.68
C ASN A 107 2.25 0.65 -6.24
N THR A 108 3.06 1.70 -6.10
CA THR A 108 4.47 1.55 -5.66
C THR A 108 4.56 0.94 -4.28
N SER A 109 3.75 1.39 -3.30
CA SER A 109 3.75 0.82 -1.95
C SER A 109 3.37 -0.66 -1.96
N PHE A 110 2.38 -1.02 -2.78
CA PHE A 110 1.94 -2.40 -2.97
C PHE A 110 3.04 -3.28 -3.59
N GLN A 111 3.64 -2.83 -4.70
CA GLN A 111 4.71 -3.58 -5.38
C GLN A 111 5.96 -3.76 -4.51
N VAL A 112 6.33 -2.72 -3.74
CA VAL A 112 7.44 -2.82 -2.79
C VAL A 112 7.13 -3.85 -1.70
N ALA A 113 5.91 -3.89 -1.18
CA ALA A 113 5.53 -4.89 -0.19
C ALA A 113 5.56 -6.31 -0.77
N LEU A 114 5.02 -6.51 -1.98
CA LEU A 114 5.11 -7.79 -2.70
C LEU A 114 6.55 -8.28 -2.87
N SER A 115 7.49 -7.36 -3.12
CA SER A 115 8.91 -7.71 -3.30
C SER A 115 9.66 -8.05 -2.02
N ILE A 116 9.10 -7.65 -0.85
CA ILE A 116 9.74 -7.83 0.46
C ILE A 116 9.15 -9.02 1.21
N VAL A 117 7.83 -9.15 1.16
CA VAL A 117 7.14 -10.23 1.89
C VAL A 117 7.40 -11.56 1.21
N ASN A 118 7.96 -12.49 1.97
CA ASN A 118 8.23 -13.84 1.44
C ASN A 118 6.92 -14.60 1.25
N ASP A 119 6.73 -15.15 0.06
CA ASP A 119 5.56 -15.97 -0.31
C ASP A 119 5.44 -17.26 0.50
N ALA A 120 6.53 -17.73 1.14
CA ALA A 120 6.49 -18.84 2.08
C ALA A 120 5.56 -18.57 3.28
N LEU A 121 5.20 -17.31 3.59
CA LEU A 121 4.13 -17.00 4.54
C LEU A 121 2.77 -17.57 4.12
N SER A 122 2.56 -17.89 2.84
CA SER A 122 1.36 -18.54 2.33
C SER A 122 1.17 -19.97 2.88
N VAL A 123 2.25 -20.61 3.35
CA VAL A 123 2.21 -21.91 4.03
C VAL A 123 1.44 -21.82 5.36
N ALA A 124 1.50 -20.68 6.04
CA ALA A 124 0.70 -20.41 7.24
C ALA A 124 -0.78 -20.12 6.94
N GLY A 125 -1.12 -19.98 5.66
CA GLY A 125 -2.44 -19.66 5.11
C GLY A 125 -2.34 -18.50 4.13
N THR A 126 -3.07 -18.61 3.02
CA THR A 126 -3.05 -17.57 1.98
C THR A 126 -3.47 -16.21 2.51
N GLY A 127 -4.46 -16.15 3.40
CA GLY A 127 -4.89 -14.91 4.07
C GLY A 127 -3.79 -14.28 4.92
N THR A 128 -2.90 -15.06 5.54
CA THR A 128 -1.76 -14.54 6.32
C THR A 128 -0.77 -13.82 5.41
N TYR A 129 -0.45 -14.39 4.26
CA TYR A 129 0.41 -13.77 3.27
C TYR A 129 -0.19 -12.47 2.73
N VAL A 130 -1.47 -12.49 2.35
CA VAL A 130 -2.19 -11.30 1.87
C VAL A 130 -2.16 -10.18 2.92
N LEU A 131 -2.49 -10.50 4.17
CA LEU A 131 -2.46 -9.52 5.27
C LEU A 131 -1.04 -8.97 5.53
N ALA A 132 -0.01 -9.80 5.44
CA ALA A 132 1.37 -9.34 5.58
C ALA A 132 1.75 -8.35 4.49
N VAL A 133 1.39 -8.63 3.22
CA VAL A 133 1.60 -7.72 2.09
C VAL A 133 0.85 -6.41 2.29
N TYR A 134 -0.44 -6.46 2.62
CA TYR A 134 -1.26 -5.26 2.74
C TYR A 134 -0.86 -4.38 3.92
N ASN A 135 -0.52 -4.97 5.06
CA ASN A 135 -0.04 -4.21 6.20
C ASN A 135 1.31 -3.54 5.92
N LEU A 136 2.27 -4.24 5.31
CA LEU A 136 3.53 -3.63 4.91
C LEU A 136 3.34 -2.55 3.84
N ALA A 137 2.47 -2.78 2.85
CA ALA A 137 2.15 -1.80 1.82
C ALA A 137 1.54 -0.52 2.42
N LEU A 138 0.62 -0.67 3.38
CA LEU A 138 -0.01 0.47 4.04
C LEU A 138 0.97 1.24 4.93
N ASP A 139 1.86 0.54 5.65
CA ASP A 139 2.99 1.19 6.34
C ASP A 139 3.83 2.04 5.37
N ARG A 140 4.17 1.50 4.20
CA ARG A 140 4.91 2.23 3.15
C ARG A 140 4.12 3.40 2.61
N LEU A 141 2.83 3.21 2.33
CA LEU A 141 1.96 4.28 1.84
C LEU A 141 1.96 5.47 2.81
N VAL A 142 1.72 5.24 4.10
CA VAL A 142 1.70 6.30 5.12
C VAL A 142 3.06 7.00 5.25
N ASN A 143 4.16 6.25 5.18
CA ASN A 143 5.50 6.81 5.28
C ASN A 143 5.86 7.73 4.09
N TYR A 144 5.43 7.40 2.88
CA TYR A 144 5.95 8.04 1.67
C TYR A 144 4.91 8.82 0.85
N ALA A 145 3.60 8.66 1.10
CA ALA A 145 2.58 9.36 0.32
C ALA A 145 2.73 10.89 0.45
N PRO A 146 2.81 11.63 -0.67
CA PRO A 146 2.80 13.07 -0.64
C PRO A 146 1.41 13.61 -0.33
N ASP A 147 1.34 14.76 0.31
CA ASP A 147 0.10 15.51 0.42
C ASP A 147 -0.27 16.15 -0.94
N GLN A 148 -1.55 16.22 -1.23
CA GLN A 148 -2.05 16.99 -2.36
C GLN A 148 -1.83 18.49 -2.12
N ALA A 149 -1.81 19.29 -3.20
CA ALA A 149 -1.61 20.71 -3.11
C ALA A 149 -2.63 21.37 -2.15
N GLY A 150 -2.13 22.10 -1.16
CA GLY A 150 -2.93 22.75 -0.13
C GLY A 150 -3.45 21.83 0.98
N GLN A 151 -3.06 20.57 1.01
CA GLN A 151 -3.43 19.61 2.04
C GLN A 151 -2.25 19.23 2.93
N THR A 152 -2.51 18.76 4.14
CA THR A 152 -1.50 18.33 5.12
C THR A 152 -1.90 17.02 5.82
N TYR A 153 -2.67 16.19 5.11
CA TYR A 153 -3.23 14.96 5.70
C TYR A 153 -2.14 13.97 6.07
N PHE A 154 -1.29 13.60 5.11
CA PHE A 154 -0.20 12.64 5.34
C PHE A 154 0.86 13.22 6.27
N GLN A 155 1.12 14.52 6.22
CA GLN A 155 2.02 15.18 7.16
C GLN A 155 1.53 15.04 8.60
N ARG A 156 0.23 15.30 8.84
CA ARG A 156 -0.39 15.13 10.16
C ARG A 156 -0.38 13.67 10.61
N LEU A 157 -0.68 12.76 9.70
CA LEU A 157 -0.67 11.33 9.98
C LEU A 157 0.72 10.85 10.38
N ARG A 158 1.75 11.26 9.65
CA ARG A 158 3.15 10.97 10.03
C ARG A 158 3.55 11.60 11.36
N ALA A 159 3.10 12.81 11.65
CA ALA A 159 3.36 13.45 12.95
C ALA A 159 2.68 12.68 14.09
N ALA A 160 1.45 12.22 13.91
CA ALA A 160 0.70 11.43 14.90
C ALA A 160 1.39 10.10 15.22
N PHE A 161 2.03 9.46 14.24
CA PHE A 161 2.82 8.24 14.46
C PHE A 161 4.29 8.49 14.77
N HIS A 162 4.71 9.74 14.99
CA HIS A 162 6.11 10.12 15.24
C HIS A 162 7.08 9.62 14.14
N LEU A 163 6.64 9.54 12.89
CA LEU A 163 7.44 9.06 11.77
C LEU A 163 8.50 10.08 11.34
N VAL A 164 8.27 11.36 11.59
CA VAL A 164 9.20 12.47 11.26
C VAL A 164 10.31 12.62 12.30
N SER A 165 10.11 12.05 13.49
CA SER A 165 11.10 12.13 14.57
C SER A 165 12.25 11.15 14.33
N THR A 166 13.46 11.67 14.28
CA THR A 166 14.70 10.89 14.20
C THR A 166 15.18 10.35 15.55
N SER A 167 14.41 10.59 16.64
CA SER A 167 14.74 10.03 17.96
C SER A 167 14.51 8.52 17.94
N VAL A 168 15.46 7.82 17.36
CA VAL A 168 15.54 6.38 17.32
C VAL A 168 16.62 6.00 18.33
N GLY A 169 16.22 5.62 19.52
CA GLY A 169 17.13 5.13 20.53
C GLY A 169 16.33 4.80 21.79
N ALA A 170 16.36 3.54 22.21
CA ALA A 170 16.08 3.24 23.58
C ALA A 170 17.22 3.84 24.41
N VAL A 171 16.91 4.73 25.31
CA VAL A 171 17.90 5.21 26.29
C VAL A 171 18.31 4.01 27.13
N SER A 172 19.52 3.50 26.91
CA SER A 172 20.01 2.31 27.62
C SER A 172 20.38 2.63 29.07
N SER A 173 20.65 3.87 29.38
CA SER A 173 20.92 4.33 30.73
C SER A 173 20.68 5.83 30.89
N ALA A 174 20.11 6.21 32.00
CA ALA A 174 20.02 7.60 32.44
C ALA A 174 20.58 7.70 33.85
N SER A 175 21.46 8.68 34.10
CA SER A 175 21.98 8.96 35.44
C SER A 175 21.77 10.43 35.77
N ASP A 176 21.21 10.70 36.94
CA ASP A 176 21.17 12.01 37.56
C ASP A 176 21.78 11.90 38.96
N GLN A 177 22.12 13.03 39.58
CA GLN A 177 22.83 13.11 40.87
C GLN A 177 22.39 12.08 41.93
N GLY A 178 22.96 10.86 41.86
CA GLY A 178 22.73 9.78 42.82
C GLY A 178 21.70 8.72 42.44
N THR A 179 21.04 8.84 41.29
CA THR A 179 20.11 7.83 40.79
C THR A 179 20.51 7.38 39.38
N SER A 180 20.72 6.08 39.16
CA SER A 180 20.96 5.51 37.84
C SER A 180 19.81 4.55 37.49
N ALA A 181 19.23 4.71 36.32
CA ALA A 181 18.29 3.78 35.76
C ALA A 181 18.88 3.17 34.49
N SER A 182 18.91 1.84 34.41
CA SER A 182 19.28 1.11 33.19
C SER A 182 18.08 0.37 32.65
N ILE A 183 17.85 0.50 31.35
CA ILE A 183 16.82 -0.29 30.64
C ILE A 183 17.54 -1.46 29.98
N VAL A 184 17.13 -2.68 30.33
CA VAL A 184 17.61 -3.88 29.64
C VAL A 184 16.96 -3.92 28.27
N ASN A 185 17.76 -3.69 27.22
CA ASN A 185 17.30 -3.90 25.86
C ASN A 185 17.12 -5.40 25.62
N PRO A 186 15.92 -5.89 25.30
CA PRO A 186 15.70 -7.28 24.94
C PRO A 186 16.60 -7.71 23.77
N ASP A 187 17.05 -8.95 23.74
CA ASP A 187 17.98 -9.44 22.70
C ASP A 187 17.43 -9.30 21.29
N TRP A 188 16.11 -9.40 21.10
CA TRP A 188 15.47 -9.19 19.82
C TRP A 188 15.65 -7.76 19.28
N MET A 189 15.76 -6.74 20.14
CA MET A 189 16.01 -5.35 19.71
C MET A 189 17.44 -5.14 19.22
N ARG A 190 18.41 -5.95 19.65
CA ARG A 190 19.82 -5.78 19.25
C ARG A 190 20.08 -6.07 17.79
N ASN A 191 19.25 -6.91 17.18
CA ASN A 191 19.36 -7.32 15.79
C ASN A 191 18.45 -6.51 14.83
N MET A 192 17.70 -5.54 15.35
CA MET A 192 16.83 -4.69 14.54
C MET A 192 17.62 -3.70 13.72
N THR A 193 17.27 -3.60 12.45
CA THR A 193 17.75 -2.53 11.57
C THR A 193 16.97 -1.25 11.84
N MET A 194 17.50 -0.10 11.39
CA MET A 194 16.77 1.18 11.41
C MET A 194 15.43 1.09 10.70
N ARG A 195 15.36 0.27 9.66
CA ARG A 195 14.13 0.02 8.90
C ARG A 195 13.08 -0.71 9.75
N ASP A 196 13.48 -1.71 10.50
CA ASP A 196 12.58 -2.46 11.38
C ASP A 196 11.99 -1.56 12.46
N ILE A 197 12.84 -0.73 13.08
CA ILE A 197 12.40 0.24 14.08
C ILE A 197 11.42 1.25 13.49
N GLN A 198 11.65 1.72 12.25
CA GLN A 198 10.73 2.62 11.57
C GLN A 198 9.38 1.95 11.29
N THR A 199 9.40 0.69 10.85
CA THR A 199 8.21 -0.12 10.60
C THR A 199 7.38 -0.33 11.87
N LEU A 200 8.00 -0.47 13.04
CA LEU A 200 7.29 -0.62 14.31
C LEU A 200 6.53 0.65 14.77
N LYS A 201 6.74 1.80 14.14
CA LYS A 201 6.04 3.04 14.53
C LYS A 201 4.57 3.05 14.13
N THR A 202 4.21 2.38 13.04
CA THR A 202 2.81 2.29 12.62
C THR A 202 2.14 1.02 13.17
N PRO A 203 0.80 1.02 13.36
CA PRO A 203 0.09 -0.20 13.74
C PRO A 203 0.22 -1.29 12.68
N TRP A 204 0.18 -0.94 11.42
CA TRP A 204 0.30 -1.89 10.29
C TRP A 204 1.70 -2.47 10.16
N GLY A 205 2.72 -1.66 10.37
CA GLY A 205 4.09 -2.15 10.43
C GLY A 205 4.30 -3.13 11.59
N ARG A 206 3.71 -2.87 12.77
CA ARG A 206 3.73 -3.82 13.90
C ARG A 206 3.02 -5.12 13.58
N GLU A 207 1.84 -5.05 12.92
CA GLU A 207 1.11 -6.24 12.51
C GLU A 207 1.92 -7.07 11.51
N TYR A 208 2.50 -6.43 10.48
CA TYR A 208 3.42 -7.10 9.55
C TYR A 208 4.58 -7.79 10.28
N MET A 209 5.25 -7.08 11.20
CA MET A 209 6.37 -7.64 11.96
C MET A 209 5.93 -8.80 12.85
N GLY A 210 4.74 -8.73 13.45
CA GLY A 210 4.14 -9.83 14.21
C GLY A 210 3.93 -11.08 13.36
N LEU A 211 3.37 -10.94 12.17
CA LEU A 211 3.18 -12.03 11.22
C LEU A 211 4.53 -12.61 10.76
N ALA A 212 5.49 -11.75 10.41
CA ALA A 212 6.82 -12.17 9.98
C ALA A 212 7.58 -12.91 11.09
N GLN A 213 7.46 -12.49 12.35
CA GLN A 213 8.09 -13.16 13.49
C GLN A 213 7.41 -14.49 13.86
N ALA A 214 6.08 -14.54 13.78
CA ALA A 214 5.33 -15.76 14.12
C ALA A 214 5.60 -16.91 13.14
N TYR A 215 5.83 -16.59 11.87
CA TYR A 215 5.97 -17.59 10.80
C TYR A 215 7.34 -17.55 10.11
N GLY A 216 8.14 -16.49 10.32
CA GLY A 216 9.41 -16.26 9.65
C GLY A 216 10.55 -17.25 10.00
N PRO A 217 10.73 -17.71 11.26
CA PRO A 217 11.84 -18.60 11.61
C PRO A 217 11.81 -19.95 10.88
N THR A 218 10.65 -20.44 10.53
CA THR A 218 10.49 -21.67 9.74
C THR A 218 10.94 -21.53 8.28
N VAL A 219 11.04 -20.28 7.79
CA VAL A 219 11.45 -19.95 6.42
C VAL A 219 12.97 -19.75 6.32
N TRP A 220 13.64 -19.35 7.42
CA TRP A 220 15.09 -19.06 7.44
C TRP A 220 15.99 -20.28 7.64
N VAL A 221 15.43 -21.46 7.88
CA VAL A 221 16.18 -22.71 8.18
C VAL A 221 16.43 -23.56 6.93
N SER A 222 15.98 -23.16 5.75
CA SER A 222 16.21 -23.87 4.50
C SER A 222 17.21 -23.13 3.59
N VAL A 223 18.45 -22.96 4.06
CA VAL A 223 19.62 -22.70 3.20
C VAL A 223 20.66 -23.75 3.46
#